data_de4b561af4abd669908bf7db101e550a
#
_entry.id   de4b561af4abd669908bf7db101e550a
#
_cell.length_a   1.000
_cell.length_b   1.000
_cell.length_c   1.000
_cell.angle_alpha   90.00
_cell.angle_beta   90.00
_cell.angle_gamma   90.00
#
_symmetry.space_group_name_H-M   'P 1'
#
loop_
_entity.id
_entity.type
_entity.pdbx_description
1 polymer ?
#
loop_
_entity_poly.entity_id
_entity_poly.type
_entity_poly.pdbx_seq_one_letter_code
_entity_poly.pdbx_strand_id
1 'polypeptide(L)'
;MALLEVKSLGISFGGLRAVDDFNLKIEKGQLYGLIGPNGAGKTTVFNMLTGVYKPTDGSIFLDGENITGKKTIDINKHGIARTFQNIRLFHQQSVIDNVKIGLHNEHTYSTLSGILRLPSYRKTEKIMNEKAMELLEVFDLQDEADILASNLPYGKQRKLEIARALACLL
;
A
#
# COMPACT_ATOMS: atom_id res chain seq x y z
N MET A 1 -0.25 -18.69 -13.78
CA MET A 1 0.95 -18.49 -12.92
C MET A 1 0.50 -17.80 -11.65
N ALA A 2 0.97 -18.25 -10.47
CA ALA A 2 0.60 -17.59 -9.22
C ALA A 2 1.15 -16.15 -9.19
N LEU A 3 0.31 -15.19 -8.85
CA LEU A 3 0.72 -13.81 -8.59
C LEU A 3 1.45 -13.72 -7.24
N LEU A 4 0.87 -14.34 -6.20
CA LEU A 4 1.47 -14.44 -4.87
C LEU A 4 1.55 -15.90 -4.46
N GLU A 5 2.73 -16.36 -4.08
CA GLU A 5 2.96 -17.71 -3.56
C GLU A 5 3.71 -17.63 -2.23
N VAL A 6 3.18 -18.29 -1.22
CA VAL A 6 3.74 -18.35 0.13
C VAL A 6 3.96 -19.81 0.47
N LYS A 7 5.18 -20.16 0.89
CA LYS A 7 5.59 -21.54 1.18
C LYS A 7 6.09 -21.65 2.61
N SER A 8 5.42 -22.48 3.40
CA SER A 8 5.78 -22.86 4.78
C SER A 8 6.18 -21.66 5.65
N LEU A 9 5.41 -20.54 5.50
CA LEU A 9 5.73 -19.29 6.18
C LEU A 9 5.51 -19.40 7.68
N GLY A 10 6.51 -19.00 8.44
CA GLY A 10 6.45 -19.04 9.88
C GLY A 10 7.17 -17.89 10.56
N ILE A 11 6.72 -17.56 11.76
CA ILE A 11 7.35 -16.55 12.62
C ILE A 11 7.21 -16.91 14.09
N SER A 12 8.32 -16.73 14.82
CA SER A 12 8.37 -16.87 16.27
C SER A 12 8.77 -15.54 16.92
N PHE A 13 8.11 -15.21 18.02
CA PHE A 13 8.44 -14.06 18.88
C PHE A 13 8.91 -14.59 20.25
N GLY A 14 10.21 -14.50 20.51
CA GLY A 14 10.78 -15.16 21.67
C GLY A 14 10.48 -16.67 21.64
N GLY A 15 9.81 -17.21 22.65
CA GLY A 15 9.41 -18.62 22.73
C GLY A 15 8.04 -18.95 22.11
N LEU A 16 7.30 -17.95 21.60
CA LEU A 16 5.96 -18.15 21.07
C LEU A 16 5.99 -18.26 19.53
N ARG A 17 5.53 -19.39 19.00
CA ARG A 17 5.27 -19.58 17.56
C ARG A 17 3.91 -18.92 17.22
N ALA A 18 3.94 -17.78 16.53
CA ALA A 18 2.75 -17.02 16.21
C ALA A 18 2.10 -17.41 14.89
N VAL A 19 2.88 -17.89 13.93
CA VAL A 19 2.44 -18.50 12.67
C VAL A 19 3.34 -19.67 12.38
N ASP A 20 2.77 -20.78 11.95
CA ASP A 20 3.50 -22.02 11.62
C ASP A 20 2.96 -22.61 10.33
N ASP A 21 3.88 -22.96 9.43
CA ASP A 21 3.63 -23.63 8.13
C ASP A 21 2.45 -23.03 7.33
N PHE A 22 2.37 -21.68 7.26
CA PHE A 22 1.35 -21.03 6.49
C PHE A 22 1.69 -21.09 4.99
N ASN A 23 0.77 -21.65 4.22
CA ASN A 23 0.87 -21.78 2.77
C ASN A 23 -0.28 -21.07 2.08
N LEU A 24 0.00 -20.34 0.99
CA LEU A 24 -0.97 -19.58 0.23
C LEU A 24 -0.55 -19.49 -1.23
N LYS A 25 -1.50 -19.62 -2.14
CA LYS A 25 -1.30 -19.37 -3.57
C LYS A 25 -2.47 -18.57 -4.11
N ILE A 26 -2.18 -17.38 -4.68
CA ILE A 26 -3.18 -16.50 -5.27
C ILE A 26 -2.81 -16.24 -6.71
N GLU A 27 -3.77 -16.36 -7.61
CA GLU A 27 -3.62 -16.03 -9.02
C GLU A 27 -4.11 -14.61 -9.32
N LYS A 28 -3.69 -14.04 -10.43
CA LYS A 28 -4.10 -12.69 -10.82
C LYS A 28 -5.63 -12.61 -10.96
N GLY A 29 -6.22 -11.57 -10.38
CA GLY A 29 -7.67 -11.33 -10.41
C GLY A 29 -8.47 -12.07 -9.35
N GLN A 30 -7.82 -12.89 -8.49
CA GLN A 30 -8.52 -13.57 -7.40
C GLN A 30 -8.73 -12.65 -6.19
N LEU A 31 -9.93 -12.76 -5.59
CA LEU A 31 -10.22 -12.23 -4.26
C LEU A 31 -10.06 -13.36 -3.23
N TYR A 32 -9.18 -13.16 -2.26
CA TYR A 32 -8.87 -14.17 -1.25
C TYR A 32 -9.16 -13.65 0.16
N GLY A 33 -9.86 -14.44 0.98
CA GLY A 33 -10.20 -14.12 2.36
C GLY A 33 -9.43 -14.97 3.38
N LEU A 34 -8.70 -14.34 4.30
CA LEU A 34 -8.08 -15.00 5.43
C LEU A 34 -8.98 -14.92 6.66
N ILE A 35 -9.58 -16.05 7.05
CA ILE A 35 -10.58 -16.13 8.12
C ILE A 35 -9.98 -16.87 9.30
N GLY A 36 -10.41 -16.53 10.51
CA GLY A 36 -10.01 -17.21 11.75
C GLY A 36 -10.33 -16.36 12.99
N PRO A 37 -10.29 -16.95 14.19
CA PRO A 37 -10.57 -16.26 15.45
C PRO A 37 -9.55 -15.15 15.76
N ASN A 38 -9.83 -14.32 16.76
CA ASN A 38 -8.86 -13.36 17.26
C ASN A 38 -7.66 -14.10 17.83
N GLY A 39 -6.44 -13.61 17.55
CA GLY A 39 -5.21 -14.29 17.95
C GLY A 39 -4.70 -15.37 16.99
N ALA A 40 -5.45 -15.77 15.94
CA ALA A 40 -5.04 -16.78 14.98
C ALA A 40 -3.89 -16.37 14.02
N GLY A 41 -3.18 -15.29 14.30
CA GLY A 41 -2.02 -14.88 13.50
C GLY A 41 -2.33 -14.15 12.19
N LYS A 42 -3.60 -13.85 11.85
CA LYS A 42 -3.98 -13.18 10.59
C LYS A 42 -3.20 -11.89 10.35
N THR A 43 -3.18 -10.99 11.32
CA THR A 43 -2.43 -9.73 11.23
C THR A 43 -0.93 -9.95 11.11
N THR A 44 -0.41 -11.01 11.75
CA THR A 44 1.00 -11.40 11.66
C THR A 44 1.36 -11.87 10.25
N VAL A 45 0.49 -12.68 9.61
CA VAL A 45 0.65 -13.06 8.20
C VAL A 45 0.69 -11.82 7.30
N PHE A 46 -0.28 -10.89 7.43
CA PHE A 46 -0.26 -9.64 6.66
C PHE A 46 0.99 -8.80 6.94
N ASN A 47 1.48 -8.77 8.17
CA ASN A 47 2.72 -8.05 8.51
C ASN A 47 3.95 -8.67 7.85
N MET A 48 4.00 -10.00 7.70
CA MET A 48 5.08 -10.67 6.96
C MET A 48 4.99 -10.42 5.46
N LEU A 49 3.79 -10.53 4.87
CA LEU A 49 3.56 -10.27 3.44
C LEU A 49 3.91 -8.83 3.03
N THR A 50 3.78 -7.88 3.94
CA THR A 50 4.04 -6.45 3.68
C THR A 50 5.40 -5.97 4.22
N GLY A 51 6.26 -6.87 4.71
CA GLY A 51 7.61 -6.56 5.16
C GLY A 51 7.71 -5.79 6.48
N VAL A 52 6.62 -5.73 7.26
CA VAL A 52 6.62 -5.17 8.62
C VAL A 52 7.34 -6.13 9.57
N TYR A 53 7.14 -7.45 9.37
CA TYR A 53 7.87 -8.49 10.09
C TYR A 53 8.67 -9.34 9.10
N LYS A 54 9.90 -9.68 9.51
CA LYS A 54 10.72 -10.63 8.77
C LYS A 54 10.33 -12.03 9.21
N PRO A 55 9.95 -12.96 8.31
CA PRO A 55 9.68 -14.35 8.64
C PRO A 55 10.89 -15.03 9.30
N THR A 56 10.65 -15.97 10.20
CA THR A 56 11.68 -16.85 10.74
C THR A 56 11.97 -17.97 9.74
N ASP A 57 10.90 -18.51 9.13
CA ASP A 57 10.95 -19.63 8.20
C ASP A 57 10.06 -19.35 6.97
N GLY A 58 10.29 -20.13 5.92
CA GLY A 58 9.49 -20.11 4.71
C GLY A 58 9.89 -19.01 3.72
N SER A 59 9.09 -18.85 2.68
CA SER A 59 9.38 -17.92 1.60
C SER A 59 8.12 -17.33 0.98
N ILE A 60 8.25 -16.11 0.47
CA ILE A 60 7.19 -15.34 -0.18
C ILE A 60 7.68 -14.96 -1.58
N PHE A 61 6.88 -15.30 -2.59
CA PHE A 61 7.16 -14.97 -3.98
C PHE A 61 6.01 -14.11 -4.53
N LEU A 62 6.35 -13.04 -5.21
CA LEU A 62 5.43 -12.19 -5.95
C LEU A 62 5.84 -12.18 -7.42
N ASP A 63 4.93 -12.58 -8.30
CA ASP A 63 5.17 -12.75 -9.73
C ASP A 63 6.46 -13.54 -10.05
N GLY A 64 6.74 -14.58 -9.25
CA GLY A 64 7.91 -15.44 -9.34
C GLY A 64 9.18 -14.87 -8.69
N GLU A 65 9.20 -13.61 -8.26
CA GLU A 65 10.34 -13.01 -7.56
C GLU A 65 10.26 -13.23 -6.05
N ASN A 66 11.38 -13.61 -5.43
CA ASN A 66 11.45 -13.79 -3.98
C ASN A 66 11.51 -12.43 -3.26
N ILE A 67 10.47 -12.14 -2.49
CA ILE A 67 10.34 -10.90 -1.68
C ILE A 67 10.48 -11.15 -0.18
N THR A 68 10.88 -12.36 0.23
CA THR A 68 10.98 -12.76 1.64
C THR A 68 11.90 -11.82 2.43
N GLY A 69 11.37 -11.21 3.48
CA GLY A 69 12.14 -10.34 4.38
C GLY A 69 12.65 -9.04 3.75
N LYS A 70 12.21 -8.67 2.54
CA LYS A 70 12.45 -7.35 1.96
C LYS A 70 11.78 -6.28 2.82
N LYS A 71 12.26 -5.04 2.75
CA LYS A 71 11.66 -3.90 3.45
C LYS A 71 10.31 -3.53 2.85
N THR A 72 9.43 -2.93 3.64
CA THR A 72 8.09 -2.51 3.20
C THR A 72 8.12 -1.65 1.93
N ILE A 73 9.10 -0.73 1.83
CA ILE A 73 9.22 0.13 0.64
C ILE A 73 9.56 -0.67 -0.62
N ASP A 74 10.40 -1.70 -0.50
CA ASP A 74 10.77 -2.54 -1.65
C ASP A 74 9.59 -3.42 -2.07
N ILE A 75 8.86 -3.99 -1.09
CA ILE A 75 7.64 -4.79 -1.34
C ILE A 75 6.56 -3.93 -2.01
N ASN A 76 6.41 -2.66 -1.60
CA ASN A 76 5.46 -1.75 -2.24
C ASN A 76 5.83 -1.50 -3.71
N LYS A 77 7.12 -1.28 -4.02
CA LYS A 77 7.61 -1.15 -5.40
C LYS A 77 7.40 -2.41 -6.26
N HIS A 78 7.28 -3.59 -5.64
CA HIS A 78 6.93 -4.83 -6.33
C HIS A 78 5.42 -4.98 -6.57
N GLY A 79 4.59 -4.04 -6.11
CA GLY A 79 3.17 -4.03 -6.39
C GLY A 79 2.27 -4.53 -5.25
N ILE A 80 2.73 -4.52 -4.00
CA ILE A 80 1.87 -4.79 -2.84
C ILE A 80 1.60 -3.49 -2.09
N ALA A 81 0.35 -3.06 -2.06
CA ALA A 81 -0.12 -2.01 -1.16
C ALA A 81 -1.02 -2.58 -0.06
N ARG A 82 -1.10 -1.86 1.06
CA ARG A 82 -1.91 -2.26 2.21
C ARG A 82 -2.68 -1.08 2.76
N THR A 83 -3.96 -1.31 3.03
CA THR A 83 -4.76 -0.45 3.90
C THR A 83 -4.70 -0.95 5.34
N PHE A 84 -4.90 -0.06 6.31
CA PHE A 84 -4.85 -0.42 7.73
C PHE A 84 -6.26 -0.46 8.33
N GLN A 85 -6.41 -1.20 9.42
CA GLN A 85 -7.67 -1.28 10.17
C GLN A 85 -8.09 0.11 10.70
N ASN A 86 -7.12 0.88 11.20
CA ASN A 86 -7.30 2.28 11.55
C ASN A 86 -6.89 3.16 10.38
N ILE A 87 -7.72 4.11 9.99
CA ILE A 87 -7.46 5.04 8.89
C ILE A 87 -6.16 5.80 9.16
N ARG A 88 -5.22 5.74 8.21
CA ARG A 88 -3.93 6.43 8.27
C ARG A 88 -3.82 7.43 7.13
N LEU A 89 -4.56 8.53 7.25
CA LEU A 89 -4.47 9.67 6.32
C LEU A 89 -3.57 10.77 6.89
N PHE A 90 -3.05 11.59 6.00
CA PHE A 90 -2.43 12.85 6.35
C PHE A 90 -3.54 13.89 6.56
N HIS A 91 -4.05 13.96 7.79
CA HIS A 91 -5.25 14.73 8.14
C HIS A 91 -5.13 16.23 7.85
N GLN A 92 -3.91 16.78 7.89
CA GLN A 92 -3.60 18.19 7.62
C GLN A 92 -3.32 18.48 6.14
N GLN A 93 -3.41 17.47 5.28
CA GLN A 93 -3.27 17.61 3.83
C GLN A 93 -4.63 17.54 3.16
N SER A 94 -4.72 18.11 1.96
CA SER A 94 -5.93 18.00 1.14
C SER A 94 -6.17 16.54 0.69
N VAL A 95 -7.37 16.28 0.21
CA VAL A 95 -7.77 14.98 -0.36
C VAL A 95 -6.85 14.61 -1.53
N ILE A 96 -6.64 15.55 -2.46
CA ILE A 96 -5.76 15.31 -3.62
C ILE A 96 -4.30 15.11 -3.22
N ASP A 97 -3.79 15.85 -2.23
CA ASP A 97 -2.41 15.69 -1.77
C ASP A 97 -2.17 14.34 -1.11
N ASN A 98 -3.17 13.80 -0.39
CA ASN A 98 -3.09 12.42 0.13
C ASN A 98 -2.88 11.40 -0.99
N VAL A 99 -3.57 11.54 -2.13
CA VAL A 99 -3.40 10.64 -3.29
C VAL A 99 -2.05 10.86 -3.96
N LYS A 100 -1.64 12.12 -4.15
CA LYS A 100 -0.33 12.48 -4.75
C LYS A 100 0.86 11.92 -3.98
N ILE A 101 0.77 11.84 -2.65
CA ILE A 101 1.80 11.18 -1.82
C ILE A 101 1.97 9.71 -2.24
N GLY A 102 0.89 9.01 -2.60
CA GLY A 102 0.96 7.65 -3.14
C GLY A 102 1.70 7.57 -4.48
N LEU A 103 1.48 8.52 -5.37
CA LEU A 103 2.12 8.58 -6.71
C LEU A 103 3.63 8.89 -6.68
N HIS A 104 4.18 9.31 -5.54
CA HIS A 104 5.60 9.68 -5.42
C HIS A 104 6.59 8.52 -5.67
N ASN A 105 6.12 7.28 -5.62
CA ASN A 105 6.97 6.13 -5.93
C ASN A 105 7.37 6.07 -7.42
N GLU A 106 6.50 6.52 -8.30
CA GLU A 106 6.70 6.47 -9.76
C GLU A 106 7.26 7.80 -10.30
N HIS A 107 6.80 8.91 -9.75
CA HIS A 107 7.12 10.25 -10.22
C HIS A 107 8.04 10.99 -9.26
N THR A 108 9.35 10.88 -9.50
CA THR A 108 10.36 11.59 -8.70
C THR A 108 10.96 12.76 -9.47
N TYR A 109 11.22 13.85 -8.77
CA TYR A 109 11.99 14.97 -9.28
C TYR A 109 13.13 15.30 -8.31
N SER A 110 14.21 15.87 -8.83
CA SER A 110 15.33 16.30 -8.00
C SER A 110 14.89 17.36 -6.98
N THR A 111 15.38 17.27 -5.76
CA THR A 111 15.11 18.25 -4.68
C THR A 111 15.39 19.68 -5.14
N LEU A 112 16.45 19.89 -5.91
CA LEU A 112 16.79 21.19 -6.50
C LEU A 112 15.73 21.68 -7.48
N SER A 113 15.17 20.78 -8.33
CA SER A 113 14.12 21.16 -9.27
C SER A 113 12.81 21.50 -8.58
N GLY A 114 12.52 20.87 -7.44
CA GLY A 114 11.39 21.20 -6.58
C GLY A 114 11.53 22.57 -5.94
N ILE A 115 12.69 22.88 -5.34
CA ILE A 115 12.95 24.17 -4.67
C ILE A 115 12.90 25.32 -5.68
N LEU A 116 13.52 25.16 -6.86
CA LEU A 116 13.58 26.20 -7.91
C LEU A 116 12.34 26.22 -8.82
N ARG A 117 11.35 25.34 -8.58
CA ARG A 117 10.14 25.20 -9.39
C ARG A 117 10.40 25.16 -10.90
N LEU A 118 11.42 24.40 -11.29
CA LEU A 118 11.84 24.29 -12.70
C LEU A 118 10.70 23.71 -13.59
N PRO A 119 10.75 23.88 -14.90
CA PRO A 119 9.74 23.35 -15.83
C PRO A 119 9.50 21.83 -15.67
N SER A 120 10.52 21.05 -15.37
CA SER A 120 10.42 19.62 -15.06
C SER A 120 9.54 19.34 -13.86
N TYR A 121 9.70 20.10 -12.76
CA TYR A 121 8.86 20.03 -11.58
C TYR A 121 7.37 20.30 -11.94
N ARG A 122 7.11 21.41 -12.64
CA ARG A 122 5.73 21.79 -13.04
C ARG A 122 5.08 20.73 -13.92
N LYS A 123 5.83 20.12 -14.82
CA LYS A 123 5.34 19.02 -15.69
C LYS A 123 4.97 17.80 -14.86
N THR A 124 5.84 17.37 -13.93
CA THR A 124 5.58 16.22 -13.05
C THR A 124 4.37 16.48 -12.15
N GLU A 125 4.29 17.66 -11.53
CA GLU A 125 3.14 18.05 -10.70
C GLU A 125 1.81 18.02 -11.48
N LYS A 126 1.82 18.47 -12.73
CA LYS A 126 0.63 18.41 -13.59
C LYS A 126 0.19 16.97 -13.83
N ILE A 127 1.12 16.08 -14.19
CA ILE A 127 0.84 14.65 -14.41
C ILE A 127 0.31 14.01 -13.12
N MET A 128 0.93 14.30 -11.97
CA MET A 128 0.48 13.78 -10.68
C MET A 128 -0.92 14.28 -10.31
N ASN A 129 -1.23 15.55 -10.60
CA ASN A 129 -2.57 16.10 -10.37
C ASN A 129 -3.61 15.41 -11.26
N GLU A 130 -3.32 15.22 -12.55
CA GLU A 130 -4.22 14.55 -13.49
C GLU A 130 -4.50 13.11 -13.03
N LYS A 131 -3.47 12.31 -12.75
CA LYS A 131 -3.61 10.95 -12.23
C LYS A 131 -4.33 10.89 -10.88
N ALA A 132 -4.05 11.83 -9.98
CA ALA A 132 -4.73 11.90 -8.69
C ALA A 132 -6.22 12.20 -8.84
N MET A 133 -6.59 13.12 -9.75
CA MET A 133 -8.00 13.42 -10.05
C MET A 133 -8.72 12.22 -10.66
N GLU A 134 -8.11 11.51 -11.62
CA GLU A 134 -8.67 10.27 -12.18
C GLU A 134 -8.97 9.24 -11.10
N LEU A 135 -8.05 9.06 -10.13
CA LEU A 135 -8.30 8.17 -9.00
C LEU A 135 -9.42 8.67 -8.09
N LEU A 136 -9.49 9.97 -7.83
CA LEU A 136 -10.56 10.55 -7.01
C LEU A 136 -11.94 10.38 -7.67
N GLU A 137 -12.03 10.49 -8.99
CA GLU A 137 -13.24 10.23 -9.76
C GLU A 137 -13.75 8.79 -9.58
N VAL A 138 -12.84 7.79 -9.59
CA VAL A 138 -13.20 6.37 -9.36
C VAL A 138 -13.90 6.16 -8.00
N PHE A 139 -13.59 7.01 -7.02
CA PHE A 139 -14.12 6.91 -5.65
C PHE A 139 -15.21 7.96 -5.32
N ASP A 140 -15.66 8.76 -6.29
CA ASP A 140 -16.60 9.90 -6.10
C ASP A 140 -16.08 10.90 -5.05
N LEU A 141 -14.81 11.30 -5.15
CA LEU A 141 -14.15 12.24 -4.25
C LEU A 141 -13.59 13.49 -4.96
N GLN A 142 -13.83 13.64 -6.27
CA GLN A 142 -13.28 14.74 -7.08
C GLN A 142 -13.76 16.11 -6.59
N ASP A 143 -15.01 16.23 -6.13
CA ASP A 143 -15.59 17.49 -5.65
C ASP A 143 -15.00 17.94 -4.32
N GLU A 144 -14.38 17.05 -3.58
CA GLU A 144 -13.71 17.30 -2.30
C GLU A 144 -12.17 17.35 -2.41
N ALA A 145 -11.63 17.41 -3.62
CA ALA A 145 -10.19 17.32 -3.85
C ALA A 145 -9.35 18.31 -3.02
N ASP A 146 -9.83 19.53 -2.87
CA ASP A 146 -9.11 20.63 -2.21
C ASP A 146 -9.37 20.76 -0.71
N ILE A 147 -10.34 20.01 -0.15
CA ILE A 147 -10.62 20.08 1.28
C ILE A 147 -9.65 19.21 2.09
N LEU A 148 -9.48 19.55 3.37
CA LEU A 148 -8.65 18.75 4.27
C LEU A 148 -9.23 17.34 4.48
N ALA A 149 -8.39 16.32 4.47
CA ALA A 149 -8.81 14.94 4.68
C ALA A 149 -9.50 14.73 6.04
N SER A 150 -9.15 15.54 7.07
CA SER A 150 -9.84 15.56 8.37
C SER A 150 -11.31 15.92 8.29
N ASN A 151 -11.72 16.70 7.29
CA ASN A 151 -13.08 17.21 7.14
C ASN A 151 -14.00 16.24 6.39
N LEU A 152 -13.47 15.17 5.85
CA LEU A 152 -14.26 14.13 5.20
C LEU A 152 -15.03 13.28 6.22
N PRO A 153 -16.28 12.89 5.92
CA PRO A 153 -16.98 11.84 6.65
C PRO A 153 -16.17 10.53 6.65
N TYR A 154 -16.30 9.73 7.71
CA TYR A 154 -15.54 8.48 7.88
C TYR A 154 -15.56 7.56 6.65
N GLY A 155 -16.72 7.37 6.00
CA GLY A 155 -16.84 6.55 4.80
C GLY A 155 -16.00 7.08 3.63
N LYS A 156 -15.93 8.42 3.45
CA LYS A 156 -15.10 9.06 2.42
C LYS A 156 -13.61 9.00 2.78
N GLN A 157 -13.26 9.08 4.07
CA GLN A 157 -11.88 8.85 4.52
C GLN A 157 -11.40 7.44 4.18
N ARG A 158 -12.25 6.41 4.31
CA ARG A 158 -11.93 5.03 3.88
C ARG A 158 -11.72 4.94 2.38
N LYS A 159 -12.58 5.56 1.57
CA LYS A 159 -12.41 5.62 0.11
C LYS A 159 -11.06 6.27 -0.24
N LEU A 160 -10.72 7.39 0.42
CA LEU A 160 -9.45 8.09 0.21
C LEU A 160 -8.23 7.24 0.58
N GLU A 161 -8.31 6.47 1.67
CA GLU A 161 -7.23 5.54 2.06
C GLU A 161 -6.99 4.49 0.98
N ILE A 162 -8.06 3.94 0.39
CA ILE A 162 -7.97 2.97 -0.71
C ILE A 162 -7.41 3.64 -1.96
N ALA A 163 -7.89 4.83 -2.34
CA ALA A 163 -7.38 5.60 -3.47
C ALA A 163 -5.87 5.85 -3.35
N ARG A 164 -5.40 6.26 -2.17
CA ARG A 164 -3.96 6.44 -1.91
C ARG A 164 -3.17 5.13 -2.00
N ALA A 165 -3.72 4.01 -1.51
CA ALA A 165 -3.06 2.72 -1.62
C ALA A 165 -2.94 2.27 -3.08
N LEU A 166 -3.98 2.51 -3.91
CA LEU A 166 -3.93 2.25 -5.35
C LEU A 166 -2.92 3.16 -6.06
N ALA A 167 -2.84 4.43 -5.69
CA ALA A 167 -1.85 5.36 -6.23
C ALA A 167 -0.41 4.87 -6.06
N CYS A 168 -0.11 4.12 -5.00
CA CYS A 168 1.22 3.52 -4.80
C CYS A 168 1.54 2.38 -5.78
N LEU A 169 0.55 1.88 -6.53
CA LEU A 169 0.68 0.74 -7.46
C LEU A 169 0.66 1.15 -8.93
N LEU A 170 0.42 2.44 -9.21
CA LEU A 170 0.38 3.05 -10.55
C LEU A 170 1.72 3.61 -10.93
#